data_a36d974ae90346e4993688e2d7452fcf
#
_entry.id   a36d974ae90346e4993688e2d7452fcf
#
_cell.length_a   1.000
_cell.length_b   1.000
_cell.length_c   1.000
_cell.angle_alpha   90.00
_cell.angle_beta   90.00
_cell.angle_gamma   90.00
#
_symmetry.space_group_name_H-M   'P 1'
#
loop_
_entity.id
_entity.type
_entity.pdbx_description
1 polymer ?
#
loop_
_entity_poly.entity_id
_entity_poly.type
_entity_poly.pdbx_seq_one_letter_code
_entity_poly.pdbx_strand_id
1 'polypeptide(L)'
;LQDLTRIRRLETVRRDFISNISHELRTPLAGLKALVDTLRGGAIKDPPAAKRFLKRMDAEVDDLTQMVEELLELSRIESGQVPLRLAPTLVSDVVIPPVERLRPQAERAGLGLTVQIPADGPWVLADVGRAQQVVTNLVHNAIKFTPPGGSIRVGAEAAGDEMVVSVTDTGVGIAAEELERIFERFYKADRARSGGGTGLGLAIAKHIVQGHGGRIWADSVEGEGSTFYFTLQMARRASAIR
;
A
#
# COMPACT_ATOMS: atom_id res chain seq x y z
N LEU A 1 -8.76 -36.59 -6.71
CA LEU A 1 -7.35 -36.20 -6.58
C LEU A 1 -7.15 -34.67 -6.64
N GLN A 2 -7.87 -33.94 -7.50
CA GLN A 2 -7.75 -32.47 -7.63
C GLN A 2 -8.19 -31.72 -6.37
N ASP A 3 -9.18 -32.21 -5.63
CA ASP A 3 -9.70 -31.57 -4.41
C ASP A 3 -8.69 -31.60 -3.25
N LEU A 4 -7.96 -32.69 -3.08
CA LEU A 4 -6.93 -32.82 -2.03
C LEU A 4 -5.74 -31.90 -2.26
N THR A 5 -5.36 -31.63 -3.50
CA THR A 5 -4.27 -30.72 -3.85
C THR A 5 -4.67 -29.27 -3.53
N ARG A 6 -5.92 -28.91 -3.80
CA ARG A 6 -6.46 -27.58 -3.49
C ARG A 6 -6.55 -27.33 -1.99
N ILE A 7 -7.04 -28.33 -1.23
CA ILE A 7 -7.12 -28.24 0.24
C ILE A 7 -5.72 -28.09 0.84
N ARG A 8 -4.75 -28.91 0.44
CA ARG A 8 -3.37 -28.83 0.91
C ARG A 8 -2.72 -27.47 0.60
N ARG A 9 -2.99 -26.94 -0.60
CA ARG A 9 -2.48 -25.60 -0.98
C ARG A 9 -3.07 -24.51 -0.09
N LEU A 10 -4.35 -24.55 0.22
CA LEU A 10 -5.01 -23.61 1.12
C LEU A 10 -4.46 -23.71 2.56
N GLU A 11 -4.24 -24.93 3.06
CA GLU A 11 -3.63 -25.15 4.38
C GLU A 11 -2.18 -24.64 4.46
N THR A 12 -1.40 -24.85 3.40
CA THR A 12 -0.02 -24.33 3.32
C THR A 12 -0.04 -22.79 3.34
N VAL A 13 -0.83 -22.16 2.48
CA VAL A 13 -0.96 -20.69 2.42
C VAL A 13 -1.40 -20.12 3.78
N ARG A 14 -2.35 -20.79 4.46
CA ARG A 14 -2.81 -20.36 5.79
C ARG A 14 -1.73 -20.52 6.86
N ARG A 15 -0.95 -21.61 6.82
CA ARG A 15 0.15 -21.84 7.76
C ARG A 15 1.26 -20.81 7.56
N ASP A 16 1.64 -20.56 6.30
CA ASP A 16 2.65 -19.57 5.95
C ASP A 16 2.23 -18.16 6.36
N PHE A 17 0.95 -17.84 6.19
CA PHE A 17 0.36 -16.57 6.65
C PHE A 17 0.51 -16.38 8.16
N ILE A 18 0.12 -17.38 8.97
CA ILE A 18 0.26 -17.31 10.44
C ILE A 18 1.73 -17.24 10.87
N SER A 19 2.60 -18.00 10.21
CA SER A 19 4.05 -17.96 10.48
C SER A 19 4.63 -16.56 10.19
N ASN A 20 4.28 -15.99 9.05
CA ASN A 20 4.76 -14.67 8.64
C ASN A 20 4.26 -13.56 9.60
N ILE A 21 2.98 -13.60 10.00
CA ILE A 21 2.44 -12.68 11.03
C ILE A 21 3.28 -12.77 12.32
N SER A 22 3.54 -14.01 12.78
CA SER A 22 4.28 -14.22 14.03
C SER A 22 5.71 -13.66 13.94
N HIS A 23 6.35 -13.80 12.78
CA HIS A 23 7.69 -13.26 12.54
C HIS A 23 7.69 -11.73 12.46
N GLU A 24 6.78 -11.15 11.69
CA GLU A 24 6.68 -9.70 11.49
C GLU A 24 6.28 -8.95 12.77
N LEU A 25 5.50 -9.57 13.65
CA LEU A 25 5.18 -9.00 14.99
C LEU A 25 6.32 -9.14 15.98
N ARG A 26 7.11 -10.22 15.91
CA ARG A 26 8.20 -10.48 16.88
C ARG A 26 9.31 -9.45 16.79
N THR A 27 9.66 -9.02 15.59
CA THR A 27 10.77 -8.07 15.34
C THR A 27 10.57 -6.73 16.02
N PRO A 28 9.46 -5.98 15.79
CA PRO A 28 9.21 -4.72 16.47
C PRO A 28 9.01 -4.88 17.99
N LEU A 29 8.39 -5.97 18.44
CA LEU A 29 8.26 -6.27 19.88
C LEU A 29 9.63 -6.46 20.55
N ALA A 30 10.56 -7.14 19.90
CA ALA A 30 11.93 -7.29 20.39
C ALA A 30 12.66 -5.93 20.39
N GLY A 31 12.46 -5.09 19.37
CA GLY A 31 12.96 -3.73 19.32
C GLY A 31 12.44 -2.86 20.47
N LEU A 32 11.12 -2.85 20.70
CA LEU A 32 10.50 -2.17 21.84
C LEU A 32 11.07 -2.64 23.17
N LYS A 33 11.21 -3.96 23.35
CA LYS A 33 11.80 -4.53 24.56
C LYS A 33 13.22 -4.03 24.81
N ALA A 34 14.06 -4.02 23.77
CA ALA A 34 15.44 -3.51 23.86
C ALA A 34 15.49 -2.02 24.22
N LEU A 35 14.59 -1.19 23.64
CA LEU A 35 14.48 0.24 23.99
C LEU A 35 14.08 0.46 25.44
N VAL A 36 13.12 -0.32 25.95
CA VAL A 36 12.70 -0.29 27.37
C VAL A 36 13.87 -0.68 28.27
N ASP A 37 14.56 -1.77 27.97
CA ASP A 37 15.69 -2.24 28.78
C ASP A 37 16.85 -1.22 28.77
N THR A 38 17.10 -0.54 27.65
CA THR A 38 18.07 0.54 27.57
C THR A 38 17.70 1.74 28.46
N LEU A 39 16.42 2.14 28.46
CA LEU A 39 15.94 3.21 29.34
C LEU A 39 16.09 2.83 30.81
N ARG A 40 15.70 1.60 31.19
CA ARG A 40 15.84 1.08 32.56
C ARG A 40 17.31 0.92 32.99
N GLY A 41 18.20 0.62 32.06
CA GLY A 41 19.64 0.49 32.27
C GLY A 41 20.37 1.80 32.55
N GLY A 42 19.66 2.95 32.55
CA GLY A 42 20.21 4.24 32.94
C GLY A 42 20.02 5.36 31.91
N ALA A 43 19.67 5.05 30.66
CA ALA A 43 19.44 6.08 29.62
C ALA A 43 18.29 7.05 29.97
N ILE A 44 17.40 6.68 30.88
CA ILE A 44 16.34 7.56 31.40
C ILE A 44 16.90 8.78 32.18
N LYS A 45 18.14 8.70 32.69
CA LYS A 45 18.81 9.78 33.42
C LYS A 45 19.44 10.82 32.48
N ASP A 46 19.54 10.53 31.20
CA ASP A 46 19.99 11.44 30.13
C ASP A 46 18.76 11.93 29.35
N PRO A 47 18.22 13.14 29.61
CA PRO A 47 17.00 13.63 28.99
C PRO A 47 17.01 13.64 27.45
N PRO A 48 18.09 14.06 26.77
CA PRO A 48 18.21 13.95 25.30
C PRO A 48 18.12 12.51 24.78
N ALA A 49 18.79 11.56 25.43
CA ALA A 49 18.76 10.14 25.06
C ALA A 49 17.37 9.54 25.33
N ALA A 50 16.79 9.81 26.50
CA ALA A 50 15.45 9.37 26.84
C ALA A 50 14.40 9.83 25.83
N LYS A 51 14.44 11.10 25.40
CA LYS A 51 13.52 11.64 24.41
C LYS A 51 13.67 10.94 23.04
N ARG A 52 14.90 10.62 22.61
CA ARG A 52 15.12 9.86 21.37
C ARG A 52 14.55 8.45 21.44
N PHE A 53 14.78 7.75 22.56
CA PHE A 53 14.28 6.38 22.72
C PHE A 53 12.75 6.34 22.81
N LEU A 54 12.12 7.27 23.55
CA LEU A 54 10.67 7.40 23.60
C LEU A 54 10.07 7.67 22.22
N LYS A 55 10.65 8.61 21.44
CA LYS A 55 10.19 8.87 20.06
C LYS A 55 10.31 7.64 19.16
N ARG A 56 11.36 6.83 19.38
CA ARG A 56 11.52 5.58 18.61
C ARG A 56 10.52 4.52 19.04
N MET A 57 10.17 4.46 20.33
CA MET A 57 9.13 3.57 20.82
C MET A 57 7.76 3.93 20.25
N ASP A 58 7.41 5.24 20.21
CA ASP A 58 6.18 5.71 19.60
C ASP A 58 6.09 5.24 18.13
N ALA A 59 7.15 5.41 17.34
CA ALA A 59 7.18 4.97 15.96
C ALA A 59 6.98 3.45 15.80
N GLU A 60 7.61 2.64 16.66
CA GLU A 60 7.44 1.17 16.65
C GLU A 60 5.99 0.75 17.04
N VAL A 61 5.35 1.50 17.96
CA VAL A 61 3.95 1.27 18.33
C VAL A 61 3.01 1.64 17.20
N ASP A 62 3.26 2.76 16.51
CA ASP A 62 2.47 3.18 15.34
C ASP A 62 2.59 2.15 14.22
N ASP A 63 3.80 1.65 13.91
CA ASP A 63 4.04 0.61 12.91
C ASP A 63 3.30 -0.70 13.25
N LEU A 64 3.31 -1.12 14.53
CA LEU A 64 2.58 -2.29 15.01
C LEU A 64 1.06 -2.11 14.88
N THR A 65 0.56 -0.92 15.23
CA THR A 65 -0.87 -0.60 15.13
C THR A 65 -1.33 -0.67 13.68
N GLN A 66 -0.57 -0.06 12.78
CA GLN A 66 -0.85 -0.11 11.34
C GLN A 66 -0.83 -1.56 10.83
N MET A 67 0.14 -2.38 11.25
CA MET A 67 0.21 -3.79 10.86
C MET A 67 -1.04 -4.56 11.30
N VAL A 68 -1.52 -4.36 12.51
CA VAL A 68 -2.74 -5.02 13.01
C VAL A 68 -3.96 -4.58 12.21
N GLU A 69 -4.09 -3.28 11.90
CA GLU A 69 -5.18 -2.75 11.08
C GLU A 69 -5.18 -3.35 9.67
N GLU A 70 -4.02 -3.42 9.02
CA GLU A 70 -3.85 -4.03 7.69
C GLU A 70 -4.18 -5.53 7.70
N LEU A 71 -3.80 -6.26 8.75
CA LEU A 71 -4.13 -7.68 8.91
C LEU A 71 -5.64 -7.91 9.07
N LEU A 72 -6.29 -7.12 9.92
CA LEU A 72 -7.73 -7.19 10.12
C LEU A 72 -8.49 -6.85 8.83
N GLU A 73 -8.00 -5.86 8.10
CA GLU A 73 -8.57 -5.48 6.83
C GLU A 73 -8.42 -6.58 5.78
N LEU A 74 -7.22 -7.12 5.60
CA LEU A 74 -6.97 -8.23 4.67
C LEU A 74 -7.87 -9.42 5.00
N SER A 75 -8.02 -9.76 6.28
CA SER A 75 -8.91 -10.82 6.75
C SER A 75 -10.38 -10.58 6.38
N ARG A 76 -10.87 -9.34 6.51
CA ARG A 76 -12.25 -8.95 6.14
C ARG A 76 -12.48 -9.03 4.63
N ILE A 77 -11.50 -8.59 3.84
CA ILE A 77 -11.56 -8.63 2.37
C ILE A 77 -11.59 -10.10 1.89
N GLU A 78 -10.69 -10.94 2.43
CA GLU A 78 -10.58 -12.35 2.03
C GLU A 78 -11.79 -13.20 2.43
N SER A 79 -12.41 -12.89 3.56
CA SER A 79 -13.63 -13.58 4.00
C SER A 79 -14.89 -13.17 3.24
N GLY A 80 -14.79 -12.17 2.35
CA GLY A 80 -15.96 -11.64 1.60
C GLY A 80 -17.00 -10.98 2.51
N GLN A 81 -16.65 -10.68 3.76
CA GLN A 81 -17.60 -10.15 4.76
C GLN A 81 -18.03 -8.70 4.50
N VAL A 82 -17.26 -7.97 3.70
CA VAL A 82 -17.60 -6.58 3.36
C VAL A 82 -17.80 -6.47 1.84
N PRO A 83 -19.05 -6.56 1.36
CA PRO A 83 -19.33 -6.34 -0.05
C PRO A 83 -18.95 -4.91 -0.44
N LEU A 84 -18.30 -4.76 -1.59
CA LEU A 84 -17.99 -3.44 -2.15
C LEU A 84 -19.27 -2.71 -2.53
N ARG A 85 -19.34 -1.43 -2.20
CA ARG A 85 -20.44 -0.55 -2.59
C ARG A 85 -20.07 0.20 -3.87
N LEU A 86 -20.15 -0.50 -5.00
CA LEU A 86 -19.83 0.07 -6.29
C LEU A 86 -20.89 1.09 -6.72
N ALA A 87 -20.47 2.32 -6.97
CA ALA A 87 -21.31 3.41 -7.47
C ALA A 87 -20.57 4.20 -8.55
N PRO A 88 -21.31 4.83 -9.51
CA PRO A 88 -20.71 5.78 -10.43
C PRO A 88 -20.05 6.93 -9.67
N THR A 89 -18.76 7.14 -9.91
CA THR A 89 -17.89 8.06 -9.17
C THR A 89 -16.96 8.76 -10.14
N LEU A 90 -16.63 10.03 -9.93
CA LEU A 90 -15.58 10.70 -10.70
C LEU A 90 -14.22 10.11 -10.35
N VAL A 91 -13.37 9.87 -11.34
CA VAL A 91 -12.01 9.40 -11.09
C VAL A 91 -11.20 10.37 -10.23
N SER A 92 -11.51 11.67 -10.32
CA SER A 92 -10.93 12.72 -9.46
C SER A 92 -11.22 12.50 -7.98
N ASP A 93 -12.43 12.01 -7.63
CA ASP A 93 -12.82 11.75 -6.24
C ASP A 93 -12.08 10.51 -5.67
N VAL A 94 -11.64 9.62 -6.54
CA VAL A 94 -10.81 8.47 -6.15
C VAL A 94 -9.35 8.88 -5.94
N VAL A 95 -8.80 9.73 -6.82
CA VAL A 95 -7.35 9.97 -6.88
C VAL A 95 -6.93 11.21 -6.10
N ILE A 96 -7.64 12.34 -6.21
CA ILE A 96 -7.18 13.61 -5.62
C ILE A 96 -7.11 13.57 -4.09
N PRO A 97 -8.15 13.14 -3.35
CA PRO A 97 -8.15 13.23 -1.89
C PRO A 97 -6.99 12.48 -1.21
N PRO A 98 -6.66 11.22 -1.59
CA PRO A 98 -5.52 10.52 -0.98
C PRO A 98 -4.17 11.16 -1.35
N VAL A 99 -4.01 11.68 -2.57
CA VAL A 99 -2.77 12.35 -2.98
C VAL A 99 -2.56 13.63 -2.19
N GLU A 100 -3.60 14.47 -2.04
CA GLU A 100 -3.50 15.71 -1.26
C GLU A 100 -3.23 15.44 0.22
N ARG A 101 -3.80 14.38 0.79
CA ARG A 101 -3.51 13.95 2.17
C ARG A 101 -2.04 13.55 2.37
N LEU A 102 -1.40 12.94 1.35
CA LEU A 102 -0.02 12.50 1.40
C LEU A 102 0.99 13.57 0.95
N ARG A 103 0.55 14.67 0.36
CA ARG A 103 1.40 15.78 -0.10
C ARG A 103 2.36 16.29 0.97
N PRO A 104 1.92 16.58 2.23
CA PRO A 104 2.84 17.04 3.26
C PRO A 104 3.93 16.01 3.62
N GLN A 105 3.64 14.72 3.44
CA GLN A 105 4.63 13.67 3.67
C GLN A 105 5.66 13.64 2.54
N ALA A 106 5.24 13.77 1.28
CA ALA A 106 6.13 13.86 0.12
C ALA A 106 7.04 15.09 0.22
N GLU A 107 6.48 16.26 0.59
CA GLU A 107 7.25 17.50 0.79
C GLU A 107 8.32 17.36 1.89
N ARG A 108 7.97 16.76 3.04
CA ARG A 108 8.93 16.47 4.10
C ARG A 108 10.04 15.51 3.68
N ALA A 109 9.74 14.60 2.74
CA ALA A 109 10.72 13.71 2.15
C ALA A 109 11.54 14.36 1.02
N GLY A 110 11.25 15.63 0.67
CA GLY A 110 11.94 16.36 -0.40
C GLY A 110 11.56 15.88 -1.80
N LEU A 111 10.32 15.40 -1.99
CA LEU A 111 9.82 14.84 -3.24
C LEU A 111 8.82 15.76 -3.94
N GLY A 112 8.90 15.82 -5.27
CA GLY A 112 7.88 16.44 -6.10
C GLY A 112 6.68 15.49 -6.25
N LEU A 113 5.45 15.95 -5.95
CA LEU A 113 4.22 15.17 -6.11
C LEU A 113 3.25 15.90 -7.04
N THR A 114 2.96 15.31 -8.20
CA THR A 114 2.07 15.89 -9.22
C THR A 114 0.90 14.96 -9.54
N VAL A 115 -0.25 15.57 -9.92
CA VAL A 115 -1.45 14.85 -10.35
C VAL A 115 -1.80 15.30 -11.76
N GLN A 116 -2.02 14.34 -12.65
CA GLN A 116 -2.41 14.57 -14.04
C GLN A 116 -3.69 13.77 -14.32
N ILE A 117 -4.84 14.41 -14.11
CA ILE A 117 -6.16 13.84 -14.34
C ILE A 117 -6.95 14.82 -15.21
N PRO A 118 -7.76 14.33 -16.16
CA PRO A 118 -8.66 15.18 -16.94
C PRO A 118 -9.60 15.96 -16.03
N ALA A 119 -9.75 17.28 -16.25
CA ALA A 119 -10.56 18.17 -15.41
C ALA A 119 -12.03 17.74 -15.34
N ASP A 120 -12.59 17.27 -16.48
CA ASP A 120 -13.93 16.70 -16.58
C ASP A 120 -13.86 15.18 -16.57
N GLY A 121 -13.15 14.61 -15.59
CA GLY A 121 -12.77 13.22 -15.54
C GLY A 121 -13.93 12.26 -15.81
N PRO A 122 -13.63 11.12 -16.47
CA PRO A 122 -14.63 10.09 -16.71
C PRO A 122 -15.15 9.51 -15.40
N TRP A 123 -16.37 8.99 -15.47
CA TRP A 123 -17.00 8.27 -14.37
C TRP A 123 -16.52 6.83 -14.38
N VAL A 124 -16.19 6.32 -13.21
CA VAL A 124 -15.81 4.92 -12.95
C VAL A 124 -16.79 4.28 -11.98
N LEU A 125 -16.93 2.96 -12.06
CA LEU A 125 -17.71 2.20 -11.11
C LEU A 125 -16.81 1.79 -9.94
N ALA A 126 -16.95 2.46 -8.79
CA ALA A 126 -16.05 2.23 -7.66
C ALA A 126 -16.74 2.36 -6.30
N ASP A 127 -16.24 1.62 -5.33
CA ASP A 127 -16.33 1.94 -3.91
C ASP A 127 -15.24 2.97 -3.61
N VAL A 128 -15.63 4.24 -3.43
CA VAL A 128 -14.71 5.38 -3.31
C VAL A 128 -13.68 5.16 -2.23
N GLY A 129 -14.11 4.74 -1.04
CA GLY A 129 -13.21 4.57 0.10
C GLY A 129 -12.15 3.50 -0.16
N ARG A 130 -12.57 2.38 -0.76
CA ARG A 130 -11.67 1.30 -1.12
C ARG A 130 -10.73 1.64 -2.26
N ALA A 131 -11.22 2.33 -3.28
CA ALA A 131 -10.39 2.79 -4.39
C ALA A 131 -9.37 3.86 -3.95
N GLN A 132 -9.76 4.79 -3.07
CA GLN A 132 -8.85 5.74 -2.44
C GLN A 132 -7.74 5.06 -1.63
N GLN A 133 -8.04 3.94 -0.99
CA GLN A 133 -7.06 3.16 -0.27
C GLN A 133 -6.01 2.54 -1.20
N VAL A 134 -6.39 2.05 -2.39
CA VAL A 134 -5.43 1.60 -3.41
C VAL A 134 -4.46 2.73 -3.74
N VAL A 135 -4.97 3.93 -4.05
CA VAL A 135 -4.12 5.10 -4.36
C VAL A 135 -3.21 5.44 -3.18
N THR A 136 -3.74 5.42 -1.95
CA THR A 136 -2.96 5.67 -0.72
C THR A 136 -1.78 4.71 -0.62
N ASN A 137 -2.01 3.40 -0.80
CA ASN A 137 -0.98 2.38 -0.69
C ASN A 137 0.11 2.55 -1.77
N LEU A 138 -0.29 2.86 -3.01
CA LEU A 138 0.65 3.05 -4.10
C LEU A 138 1.49 4.33 -3.91
N VAL A 139 0.86 5.46 -3.57
CA VAL A 139 1.56 6.74 -3.34
C VAL A 139 2.45 6.67 -2.09
N HIS A 140 2.01 6.00 -1.03
CA HIS A 140 2.83 5.79 0.16
C HIS A 140 4.09 4.97 -0.16
N ASN A 141 3.97 3.91 -0.97
CA ASN A 141 5.12 3.15 -1.45
C ASN A 141 6.05 4.03 -2.30
N ALA A 142 5.52 4.83 -3.22
CA ALA A 142 6.31 5.75 -4.03
C ALA A 142 7.11 6.74 -3.15
N ILE A 143 6.47 7.34 -2.13
CA ILE A 143 7.16 8.24 -1.18
C ILE A 143 8.28 7.51 -0.43
N LYS A 144 8.03 6.27 -0.02
CA LYS A 144 8.96 5.48 0.77
C LYS A 144 10.21 5.07 -0.02
N PHE A 145 10.06 4.74 -1.29
CA PHE A 145 11.14 4.18 -2.11
C PHE A 145 11.78 5.17 -3.07
N THR A 146 11.35 6.43 -3.06
CA THR A 146 11.97 7.50 -3.84
C THR A 146 12.94 8.29 -2.97
N PRO A 147 14.22 8.41 -3.37
CA PRO A 147 15.19 9.26 -2.67
C PRO A 147 14.81 10.74 -2.72
N PRO A 148 15.26 11.55 -1.74
CA PRO A 148 15.07 13.00 -1.77
C PRO A 148 15.55 13.61 -3.10
N GLY A 149 14.79 14.58 -3.62
CA GLY A 149 15.00 15.20 -4.93
C GLY A 149 14.29 14.47 -6.07
N GLY A 150 13.72 13.29 -5.83
CA GLY A 150 12.93 12.56 -6.80
C GLY A 150 11.51 13.10 -6.98
N SER A 151 10.74 12.46 -7.86
CA SER A 151 9.39 12.89 -8.21
C SER A 151 8.41 11.72 -8.27
N ILE A 152 7.16 12.02 -7.93
CA ILE A 152 6.02 11.10 -8.01
C ILE A 152 4.95 11.75 -8.87
N ARG A 153 4.41 10.99 -9.80
CA ARG A 153 3.32 11.41 -10.69
C ARG A 153 2.17 10.44 -10.59
N VAL A 154 0.98 10.97 -10.35
CA VAL A 154 -0.27 10.19 -10.36
C VAL A 154 -1.09 10.61 -11.56
N GLY A 155 -1.45 9.66 -12.41
CA GLY A 155 -2.20 9.87 -13.64
C GLY A 155 -3.44 9.00 -13.72
N ALA A 156 -4.38 9.39 -14.60
CA ALA A 156 -5.50 8.54 -14.96
C ALA A 156 -5.84 8.75 -16.44
N GLU A 157 -5.93 7.66 -17.19
CA GLU A 157 -6.20 7.67 -18.63
C GLU A 157 -7.25 6.61 -18.98
N ALA A 158 -8.16 6.95 -19.90
CA ALA A 158 -9.16 6.01 -20.40
C ALA A 158 -8.52 5.06 -21.43
N ALA A 159 -8.75 3.76 -21.25
CA ALA A 159 -8.31 2.70 -22.15
C ALA A 159 -9.49 1.77 -22.47
N GLY A 160 -10.23 2.06 -23.53
CA GLY A 160 -11.46 1.34 -23.87
C GLY A 160 -12.54 1.52 -22.81
N ASP A 161 -13.01 0.41 -22.24
CA ASP A 161 -14.05 0.39 -21.19
C ASP A 161 -13.47 0.47 -19.76
N GLU A 162 -12.15 0.64 -19.64
CA GLU A 162 -11.45 0.75 -18.37
C GLU A 162 -10.80 2.14 -18.19
N MET A 163 -10.72 2.58 -16.95
CA MET A 163 -9.88 3.68 -16.50
C MET A 163 -8.61 3.10 -15.93
N VAL A 164 -7.45 3.43 -16.50
CA VAL A 164 -6.13 3.08 -15.98
C VAL A 164 -5.63 4.21 -15.09
N VAL A 165 -5.46 3.94 -13.81
CA VAL A 165 -4.79 4.84 -12.87
C VAL A 165 -3.34 4.41 -12.72
N SER A 166 -2.41 5.36 -12.79
CA SER A 166 -0.97 5.13 -12.69
C SER A 166 -0.34 5.94 -11.57
N VAL A 167 0.62 5.34 -10.88
CA VAL A 167 1.52 6.01 -9.92
C VAL A 167 2.94 5.73 -10.35
N THR A 168 3.62 6.74 -10.85
CA THR A 168 5.01 6.67 -11.33
C THR A 168 5.93 7.35 -10.33
N ASP A 169 7.02 6.70 -9.98
CA ASP A 169 8.08 7.24 -9.13
C ASP A 169 9.45 7.16 -9.82
N THR A 170 10.37 8.02 -9.41
CA THR A 170 11.77 7.99 -9.82
C THR A 170 12.63 7.37 -8.71
N GLY A 171 12.14 6.31 -8.11
CA GLY A 171 12.74 5.63 -6.98
C GLY A 171 13.81 4.61 -7.36
N VAL A 172 14.10 3.72 -6.42
CA VAL A 172 15.13 2.69 -6.58
C VAL A 172 14.80 1.60 -7.59
N GLY A 173 13.55 1.56 -8.08
CA GLY A 173 13.07 0.52 -8.98
C GLY A 173 12.98 -0.86 -8.32
N ILE A 174 12.52 -1.84 -9.10
CA ILE A 174 12.26 -3.22 -8.69
C ILE A 174 12.91 -4.14 -9.72
N ALA A 175 13.63 -5.16 -9.26
CA ALA A 175 14.23 -6.16 -10.14
C ALA A 175 13.14 -6.98 -10.85
N ALA A 176 13.38 -7.36 -12.10
CA ALA A 176 12.38 -8.02 -12.94
C ALA A 176 11.83 -9.33 -12.33
N GLU A 177 12.70 -10.10 -11.67
CA GLU A 177 12.33 -11.33 -10.98
C GLU A 177 11.44 -11.15 -9.75
N GLU A 178 11.34 -9.91 -9.22
CA GLU A 178 10.52 -9.58 -8.07
C GLU A 178 9.13 -9.07 -8.45
N LEU A 179 8.93 -8.57 -9.70
CA LEU A 179 7.70 -7.90 -10.14
C LEU A 179 6.43 -8.74 -9.98
N GLU A 180 6.50 -10.05 -10.19
CA GLU A 180 5.34 -10.92 -9.99
C GLU A 180 5.01 -11.11 -8.50
N ARG A 181 6.02 -11.01 -7.63
CA ARG A 181 5.93 -11.33 -6.21
C ARG A 181 5.60 -10.15 -5.31
N ILE A 182 5.82 -8.90 -5.75
CA ILE A 182 5.58 -7.71 -4.93
C ILE A 182 4.13 -7.56 -4.44
N PHE A 183 3.18 -8.26 -5.08
CA PHE A 183 1.78 -8.32 -4.67
C PHE A 183 1.45 -9.51 -3.76
N GLU A 184 2.43 -10.32 -3.39
CA GLU A 184 2.27 -11.38 -2.39
C GLU A 184 2.25 -10.79 -0.99
N ARG A 185 1.56 -11.45 -0.06
CA ARG A 185 1.46 -11.01 1.35
C ARG A 185 2.83 -11.12 2.01
N PHE A 186 3.21 -10.09 2.79
CA PHE A 186 4.49 -9.99 3.50
C PHE A 186 5.74 -9.99 2.61
N TYR A 187 5.54 -9.90 1.30
CA TYR A 187 6.68 -9.83 0.41
C TYR A 187 7.39 -8.48 0.53
N LYS A 188 8.69 -8.53 0.67
CA LYS A 188 9.58 -7.37 0.71
C LYS A 188 10.78 -7.69 -0.18
N ALA A 189 11.01 -6.88 -1.20
CA ALA A 189 12.24 -6.93 -1.99
C ALA A 189 13.47 -6.77 -1.09
N ASP A 190 14.60 -7.37 -1.43
CA ASP A 190 15.78 -7.39 -0.55
C ASP A 190 16.24 -6.00 -0.08
N ARG A 191 16.16 -5.00 -0.95
CA ARG A 191 16.45 -3.60 -0.60
C ARG A 191 15.38 -2.93 0.29
N ALA A 192 14.17 -3.44 0.28
CA ALA A 192 13.06 -2.94 1.11
C ALA A 192 13.08 -3.51 2.54
N ARG A 193 13.86 -4.55 2.80
CA ARG A 193 13.93 -5.20 4.14
C ARG A 193 14.42 -4.26 5.23
N SER A 194 15.26 -3.28 4.90
CA SER A 194 15.77 -2.28 5.85
C SER A 194 14.88 -1.05 6.03
N GLY A 195 13.85 -0.87 5.18
CA GLY A 195 13.04 0.35 5.10
C GLY A 195 11.72 0.34 5.87
N GLY A 196 11.44 -0.67 6.70
CA GLY A 196 10.16 -0.77 7.41
C GLY A 196 8.98 -1.17 6.49
N GLY A 197 7.78 -1.20 7.04
CA GLY A 197 6.54 -1.58 6.34
C GLY A 197 6.21 -3.06 6.46
N THR A 198 4.94 -3.38 6.33
CA THR A 198 4.35 -4.68 6.63
C THR A 198 4.45 -5.68 5.48
N GLY A 199 4.60 -5.20 4.24
CA GLY A 199 4.48 -6.02 3.03
C GLY A 199 3.03 -6.42 2.71
N LEU A 200 2.04 -5.76 3.34
CA LEU A 200 0.62 -6.04 3.14
C LEU A 200 -0.05 -5.04 2.19
N GLY A 201 0.44 -3.81 2.10
CA GLY A 201 -0.22 -2.72 1.36
C GLY A 201 -0.50 -3.05 -0.11
N LEU A 202 0.47 -3.64 -0.83
CA LEU A 202 0.27 -4.04 -2.24
C LEU A 202 -0.67 -5.25 -2.37
N ALA A 203 -0.63 -6.20 -1.43
CA ALA A 203 -1.57 -7.32 -1.40
C ALA A 203 -3.00 -6.84 -1.16
N ILE A 204 -3.21 -5.89 -0.24
CA ILE A 204 -4.50 -5.25 0.01
C ILE A 204 -4.98 -4.51 -1.25
N ALA A 205 -4.10 -3.72 -1.89
CA ALA A 205 -4.41 -3.02 -3.13
C ALA A 205 -4.87 -4.00 -4.22
N LYS A 206 -4.17 -5.12 -4.41
CA LYS A 206 -4.53 -6.17 -5.36
C LYS A 206 -5.92 -6.75 -5.09
N HIS A 207 -6.22 -7.10 -3.84
CA HIS A 207 -7.53 -7.64 -3.48
C HIS A 207 -8.67 -6.64 -3.70
N ILE A 208 -8.45 -5.37 -3.36
CA ILE A 208 -9.44 -4.31 -3.58
C ILE A 208 -9.71 -4.15 -5.08
N VAL A 209 -8.65 -4.06 -5.91
CA VAL A 209 -8.77 -3.90 -7.36
C VAL A 209 -9.46 -5.11 -7.99
N GLN A 210 -9.11 -6.33 -7.59
CA GLN A 210 -9.79 -7.55 -8.05
C GLN A 210 -11.26 -7.58 -7.65
N GLY A 211 -11.60 -7.12 -6.45
CA GLY A 211 -12.99 -6.97 -6.01
C GLY A 211 -13.79 -5.97 -6.86
N HIS A 212 -13.13 -4.95 -7.44
CA HIS A 212 -13.73 -4.03 -8.40
C HIS A 212 -13.82 -4.61 -9.83
N GLY A 213 -13.37 -5.86 -10.06
CA GLY A 213 -13.28 -6.46 -11.39
C GLY A 213 -12.13 -5.93 -12.23
N GLY A 214 -11.21 -5.18 -11.64
CA GLY A 214 -10.03 -4.60 -12.29
C GLY A 214 -8.79 -5.50 -12.18
N ARG A 215 -7.68 -4.99 -12.72
CA ARG A 215 -6.35 -5.60 -12.65
C ARG A 215 -5.33 -4.59 -12.11
N ILE A 216 -4.28 -5.09 -11.46
CA ILE A 216 -3.16 -4.30 -10.95
C ILE A 216 -1.86 -4.93 -11.40
N TRP A 217 -0.89 -4.10 -11.82
CA TRP A 217 0.44 -4.54 -12.24
C TRP A 217 1.46 -3.43 -12.03
N ALA A 218 2.73 -3.72 -12.27
CA ALA A 218 3.80 -2.74 -12.22
C ALA A 218 4.80 -2.97 -13.35
N ASP A 219 5.34 -1.87 -13.86
CA ASP A 219 6.50 -1.82 -14.74
C ASP A 219 7.61 -1.09 -13.99
N SER A 220 8.82 -1.66 -13.99
CA SER A 220 9.94 -1.08 -13.25
C SER A 220 11.26 -1.45 -13.86
N VAL A 221 12.23 -0.53 -13.73
CA VAL A 221 13.64 -0.77 -14.04
C VAL A 221 14.45 -0.44 -12.80
N GLU A 222 15.25 -1.39 -12.33
CA GLU A 222 16.08 -1.21 -11.16
C GLU A 222 17.04 -0.01 -11.33
N GLY A 223 16.98 0.93 -10.38
CA GLY A 223 17.75 2.18 -10.41
C GLY A 223 17.09 3.35 -11.15
N GLU A 224 16.00 3.15 -11.89
CA GLU A 224 15.32 4.20 -12.67
C GLU A 224 13.96 4.61 -12.10
N GLY A 225 13.30 3.69 -11.36
CA GLY A 225 11.99 3.91 -10.75
C GLY A 225 10.96 2.88 -11.13
N SER A 226 9.71 3.12 -10.73
CA SER A 226 8.60 2.20 -10.95
C SER A 226 7.35 2.93 -11.39
N THR A 227 6.49 2.23 -12.12
CA THR A 227 5.12 2.67 -12.39
C THR A 227 4.16 1.55 -12.00
N PHE A 228 3.30 1.84 -11.06
CA PHE A 228 2.22 0.95 -10.66
C PHE A 228 0.94 1.37 -11.35
N TYR A 229 0.20 0.41 -11.84
CA TYR A 229 -1.05 0.62 -12.54
C TYR A 229 -2.17 -0.19 -11.91
N PHE A 230 -3.38 0.36 -11.92
CA PHE A 230 -4.59 -0.42 -11.67
C PHE A 230 -5.75 0.08 -12.55
N THR A 231 -6.72 -0.80 -12.79
CA THR A 231 -7.90 -0.45 -13.60
C THR A 231 -9.17 -0.42 -12.77
N LEU A 232 -10.07 0.49 -13.16
CA LEU A 232 -11.47 0.54 -12.73
C LEU A 232 -12.35 0.52 -13.98
N GLN A 233 -13.51 -0.12 -13.89
CA GLN A 233 -14.48 -0.11 -14.99
C GLN A 233 -15.05 1.29 -15.19
N MET A 234 -15.17 1.73 -16.46
CA MET A 234 -15.85 2.96 -16.81
C MET A 234 -17.34 2.86 -16.48
N ALA A 235 -17.87 3.86 -15.77
CA ALA A 235 -19.32 3.97 -15.58
C ALA A 235 -19.92 4.82 -16.70
N ARG A 236 -21.02 4.35 -17.27
CA ARG A 236 -21.84 5.22 -18.12
C ARG A 236 -22.38 6.33 -17.23
N ARG A 237 -22.21 7.57 -17.67
CA ARG A 237 -22.84 8.73 -17.01
C ARG A 237 -24.32 8.40 -16.84
N ALA A 238 -24.80 8.29 -15.60
CA ALA A 238 -26.23 8.14 -15.37
C ALA A 238 -26.88 9.35 -16.05
N SER A 239 -27.61 9.10 -17.15
CA SER A 239 -28.41 10.15 -17.79
C SER A 239 -29.32 10.70 -16.71
N ALA A 240 -29.14 11.94 -16.34
CA ALA A 240 -30.05 12.62 -15.42
C ALA A 240 -31.46 12.50 -16.03
N ILE A 241 -32.26 11.64 -15.42
CA ILE A 241 -33.69 11.56 -15.71
C ILE A 241 -34.22 12.93 -15.28
N ARG A 242 -34.59 13.73 -16.28
CA ARG A 242 -35.32 15.00 -16.09
C ARG A 242 -36.71 14.73 -15.59
#